data_a8f6af233a3d7ca02bba7cd169cf2a28
#
_entry.id   a8f6af233a3d7ca02bba7cd169cf2a28
#
_cell.length_a   1.000
_cell.length_b   1.000
_cell.length_c   1.000
_cell.angle_alpha   90.00
_cell.angle_beta   90.00
_cell.angle_gamma   90.00
#
_symmetry.space_group_name_H-M   'P 1'
#
loop_
_entity.id
_entity.type
_entity.pdbx_description
1 polymer ?
#
loop_
_entity_poly.entity_id
_entity_poly.type
_entity_poly.pdbx_seq_one_letter_code
_entity_poly.pdbx_strand_id
1 'polypeptide(L)'
;MNIKIADFGFSNEFVPGNKLDTFCGSPPYAAPELFQGKKYDGPEVDVWSLGVILYTLVSGSLPFDGSTLRELRERVLRGKYRIPFYMSTDCENLLKKFLVLNPTRRASLEVIMKDKWMNMGYEEDELKPYIEPVQDWADAKRIEILQTMGYANSVVEESLKQQKFDDCYASYLLLGRRNTDVSVSPPATVCHMLC
;
A
#
# COMPACT_ATOMS: atom_id res chain seq x y z
N MET A 1 -3.24 -15.39 4.50
CA MET A 1 -2.88 -14.22 5.36
C MET A 1 -3.43 -12.99 4.69
N ASN A 2 -4.23 -12.18 5.39
CA ASN A 2 -4.80 -10.96 4.82
C ASN A 2 -3.92 -9.77 5.19
N ILE A 3 -3.42 -9.04 4.18
CA ILE A 3 -2.61 -7.84 4.36
C ILE A 3 -3.52 -6.62 4.24
N LYS A 4 -3.30 -5.62 5.08
CA LYS A 4 -3.97 -4.31 5.02
C LYS A 4 -2.92 -3.21 5.04
N ILE A 5 -3.18 -2.15 4.28
CA ILE A 5 -2.36 -0.94 4.28
C ILE A 5 -2.85 -0.06 5.43
N ALA A 6 -1.91 0.49 6.21
CA ALA A 6 -2.18 1.39 7.32
C ALA A 6 -1.17 2.55 7.30
N ASP A 7 -1.49 3.60 8.06
CA ASP A 7 -0.68 4.83 8.17
C ASP A 7 -0.58 5.60 6.85
N PHE A 8 -1.59 6.41 6.60
CA PHE A 8 -1.67 7.26 5.42
C PHE A 8 -1.04 8.65 5.61
N GLY A 9 -0.17 8.84 6.64
CA GLY A 9 0.46 10.11 6.96
C GLY A 9 1.32 10.71 5.84
N PHE A 10 1.80 9.87 4.92
CA PHE A 10 2.52 10.30 3.71
C PHE A 10 1.71 10.12 2.42
N SER A 11 0.42 9.82 2.52
CA SER A 11 -0.44 9.73 1.34
C SER A 11 -0.68 11.10 0.72
N ASN A 12 -0.94 11.12 -0.57
CA ASN A 12 -1.29 12.32 -1.29
C ASN A 12 -2.30 11.99 -2.40
N GLU A 13 -3.13 12.98 -2.72
CA GLU A 13 -3.98 12.89 -3.89
C GLU A 13 -3.17 13.14 -5.16
N PHE A 14 -3.45 12.41 -6.22
CA PHE A 14 -2.84 12.63 -7.52
C PHE A 14 -3.92 12.66 -8.62
N VAL A 15 -3.64 13.46 -9.64
CA VAL A 15 -4.45 13.50 -10.85
C VAL A 15 -3.58 13.03 -12.01
N PRO A 16 -4.03 12.04 -12.80
CA PRO A 16 -3.26 11.57 -13.96
C PRO A 16 -2.85 12.73 -14.87
N GLY A 17 -1.56 12.81 -15.20
CA GLY A 17 -0.98 13.89 -15.99
C GLY A 17 -0.50 15.09 -15.18
N ASN A 18 -0.87 15.24 -13.92
CA ASN A 18 -0.34 16.25 -13.02
C ASN A 18 0.75 15.66 -12.14
N LYS A 19 1.92 16.26 -12.17
CA LYS A 19 3.06 15.78 -11.40
C LYS A 19 3.07 16.33 -9.99
N LEU A 20 3.49 15.48 -9.06
CA LEU A 20 3.72 15.81 -7.66
C LEU A 20 5.12 16.42 -7.46
N ASP A 21 5.28 17.21 -6.40
CA ASP A 21 6.53 17.86 -6.01
C ASP A 21 6.81 17.80 -4.49
N THR A 22 5.97 17.09 -3.74
CA THR A 22 6.19 16.85 -2.30
C THR A 22 7.15 15.69 -2.11
N PHE A 23 8.29 15.92 -1.47
CA PHE A 23 9.29 14.90 -1.18
C PHE A 23 9.14 14.43 0.26
N CYS A 24 8.62 13.23 0.45
CA CYS A 24 8.41 12.60 1.75
C CYS A 24 8.67 11.10 1.68
N GLY A 25 8.73 10.45 2.83
CA GLY A 25 8.94 9.02 2.97
C GLY A 25 10.36 8.65 3.41
N SER A 26 10.56 7.37 3.68
CA SER A 26 11.84 6.83 4.16
C SER A 26 12.84 6.64 3.03
N PRO A 27 14.05 7.21 3.10
CA PRO A 27 15.00 7.25 1.99
C PRO A 27 15.37 5.91 1.35
N PRO A 28 15.49 4.77 2.06
CA PRO A 28 15.83 3.48 1.44
C PRO A 28 14.80 2.98 0.43
N TYR A 29 13.56 3.44 0.52
CA TYR A 29 12.45 3.07 -0.36
C TYR A 29 12.19 4.08 -1.47
N ALA A 30 12.84 5.25 -1.39
CA ALA A 30 12.60 6.36 -2.31
C ALA A 30 13.11 6.07 -3.74
N ALA A 31 12.29 6.40 -4.73
CA ALA A 31 12.62 6.24 -6.14
C ALA A 31 13.71 7.23 -6.60
N PRO A 32 14.47 6.91 -7.67
CA PRO A 32 15.56 7.76 -8.19
C PRO A 32 15.15 9.20 -8.50
N GLU A 33 13.94 9.39 -9.04
CA GLU A 33 13.40 10.70 -9.38
C GLU A 33 13.23 11.62 -8.18
N LEU A 34 12.91 11.05 -6.98
CA LEU A 34 12.83 11.81 -5.74
C LEU A 34 14.20 12.34 -5.31
N PHE A 35 15.24 11.54 -5.44
CA PHE A 35 16.63 11.98 -5.17
C PHE A 35 17.15 13.01 -6.17
N GLN A 36 16.55 13.11 -7.35
CA GLN A 36 16.89 14.11 -8.35
C GLN A 36 16.17 15.45 -8.13
N GLY A 37 15.22 15.52 -7.19
CA GLY A 37 14.43 16.72 -6.95
C GLY A 37 13.50 17.09 -8.12
N LYS A 38 13.13 16.11 -8.94
CA LYS A 38 12.24 16.32 -10.09
C LYS A 38 10.79 16.10 -9.70
N LYS A 39 9.89 16.80 -10.37
CA LYS A 39 8.46 16.48 -10.29
C LYS A 39 8.23 15.06 -10.82
N TYR A 40 7.36 14.31 -10.18
CA TYR A 40 7.19 12.89 -10.41
C TYR A 40 5.71 12.49 -10.53
N ASP A 41 5.45 11.32 -11.09
CA ASP A 41 4.13 10.72 -11.13
C ASP A 41 3.97 9.77 -9.94
N GLY A 42 2.84 9.89 -9.20
CA GLY A 42 2.62 9.17 -7.95
C GLY A 42 2.74 7.64 -8.06
N PRO A 43 1.99 6.99 -8.98
CA PRO A 43 2.02 5.54 -9.12
C PRO A 43 3.40 4.95 -9.38
N GLU A 44 4.22 5.62 -10.18
CA GLU A 44 5.55 5.12 -10.57
C GLU A 44 6.53 5.08 -9.39
N VAL A 45 6.45 6.04 -8.45
CA VAL A 45 7.29 6.01 -7.24
C VAL A 45 6.87 4.91 -6.29
N ASP A 46 5.56 4.64 -6.17
CA ASP A 46 5.05 3.55 -5.34
C ASP A 46 5.44 2.18 -5.88
N VAL A 47 5.42 2.02 -7.21
CA VAL A 47 5.92 0.79 -7.85
C VAL A 47 7.39 0.55 -7.51
N TRP A 48 8.24 1.57 -7.54
CA TRP A 48 9.64 1.41 -7.12
C TRP A 48 9.74 0.96 -5.65
N SER A 49 9.00 1.60 -4.75
CA SER A 49 8.99 1.27 -3.32
C SER A 49 8.53 -0.16 -3.07
N LEU A 50 7.50 -0.64 -3.79
CA LEU A 50 7.06 -2.04 -3.76
C LEU A 50 8.17 -3.01 -4.21
N GLY A 51 8.96 -2.63 -5.21
CA GLY A 51 10.12 -3.40 -5.65
C GLY A 51 11.20 -3.52 -4.56
N VAL A 52 11.45 -2.43 -3.82
CA VAL A 52 12.37 -2.45 -2.67
C VAL A 52 11.84 -3.37 -1.58
N ILE A 53 10.54 -3.31 -1.29
CA ILE A 53 9.88 -4.19 -0.30
C ILE A 53 9.99 -5.65 -0.73
N LEU A 54 9.66 -5.98 -1.97
CA LEU A 54 9.77 -7.35 -2.50
C LEU A 54 11.19 -7.88 -2.36
N TYR A 55 12.18 -7.11 -2.78
CA TYR A 55 13.59 -7.50 -2.64
C TYR A 55 13.94 -7.77 -1.18
N THR A 56 13.52 -6.88 -0.27
CA THR A 56 13.82 -7.02 1.17
C THR A 56 13.15 -8.26 1.78
N LEU A 57 11.91 -8.56 1.40
CA LEU A 57 11.19 -9.76 1.86
C LEU A 57 11.86 -11.06 1.40
N VAL A 58 12.37 -11.09 0.18
CA VAL A 58 12.99 -12.30 -0.38
C VAL A 58 14.45 -12.46 0.05
N SER A 59 15.18 -11.34 0.22
CA SER A 59 16.63 -11.38 0.48
C SER A 59 17.02 -11.15 1.95
N GLY A 60 16.12 -10.57 2.76
CA GLY A 60 16.41 -10.16 4.14
C GLY A 60 17.28 -8.89 4.25
N SER A 61 17.55 -8.20 3.14
CA SER A 61 18.37 -6.98 3.11
C SER A 61 17.85 -5.98 2.08
N LEU A 62 18.19 -4.71 2.23
CA LEU A 62 17.83 -3.68 1.26
C LEU A 62 18.59 -3.88 -0.07
N PRO A 63 17.99 -3.59 -1.23
CA PRO A 63 18.67 -3.63 -2.52
C PRO A 63 19.70 -2.51 -2.65
N PHE A 64 19.40 -1.37 -2.03
CA PHE A 64 20.25 -0.20 -1.97
C PHE A 64 20.39 0.21 -0.51
N ASP A 65 21.61 0.32 -0.04
CA ASP A 65 21.94 0.71 1.34
C ASP A 65 23.14 1.62 1.31
N GLY A 66 23.39 2.35 2.41
CA GLY A 66 24.53 3.24 2.53
C GLY A 66 24.68 3.78 3.93
N SER A 67 25.93 3.99 4.37
CA SER A 67 26.23 4.55 5.67
C SER A 67 25.80 6.01 5.82
N THR A 68 25.56 6.69 4.70
CA THR A 68 25.10 8.07 4.63
C THR A 68 24.01 8.22 3.55
N LEU A 69 23.16 9.24 3.70
CA LEU A 69 22.17 9.57 2.69
C LEU A 69 22.79 9.85 1.31
N ARG A 70 23.99 10.42 1.28
CA ARG A 70 24.72 10.66 0.04
C ARG A 70 25.09 9.34 -0.65
N GLU A 71 25.64 8.40 0.08
CA GLU A 71 26.00 7.09 -0.45
C GLU A 71 24.76 6.31 -0.93
N LEU A 72 23.70 6.30 -0.15
CA LEU A 72 22.41 5.70 -0.53
C LEU A 72 21.90 6.30 -1.85
N ARG A 73 21.87 7.64 -1.94
CA ARG A 73 21.46 8.35 -3.14
C ARG A 73 22.27 7.92 -4.36
N GLU A 74 23.59 7.86 -4.25
CA GLU A 74 24.48 7.44 -5.34
C GLU A 74 24.17 6.02 -5.79
N ARG A 75 23.91 5.10 -4.86
CA ARG A 75 23.56 3.69 -5.15
C ARG A 75 22.20 3.58 -5.83
N VAL A 76 21.17 4.29 -5.34
CA VAL A 76 19.84 4.32 -5.95
C VAL A 76 19.90 4.87 -7.37
N LEU A 77 20.58 6.01 -7.57
CA LEU A 77 20.74 6.62 -8.90
C LEU A 77 21.51 5.74 -9.89
N ARG A 78 22.42 4.90 -9.39
CA ARG A 78 23.14 3.92 -10.21
C ARG A 78 22.24 2.74 -10.59
N GLY A 79 21.28 2.38 -9.74
CA GLY A 79 20.29 1.31 -9.96
C GLY A 79 20.87 -0.10 -10.03
N LYS A 80 22.09 -0.31 -9.54
CA LYS A 80 22.73 -1.63 -9.50
C LYS A 80 22.56 -2.25 -8.12
N TYR A 81 21.91 -3.39 -8.06
CA TYR A 81 21.72 -4.21 -6.86
C TYR A 81 22.17 -5.65 -7.12
N ARG A 82 22.48 -6.37 -6.06
CA ARG A 82 22.93 -7.76 -6.14
C ARG A 82 21.73 -8.69 -6.15
N ILE A 83 21.70 -9.65 -7.05
CA ILE A 83 20.72 -10.75 -7.01
C ILE A 83 21.31 -11.87 -6.17
N PRO A 84 20.67 -12.29 -5.06
CA PRO A 84 21.08 -13.45 -4.28
C PRO A 84 21.00 -14.73 -5.13
N PHE A 85 21.94 -15.66 -4.94
CA PHE A 85 22.02 -16.88 -5.73
C PHE A 85 20.83 -17.83 -5.53
N TYR A 86 20.11 -17.69 -4.42
CA TYR A 86 18.90 -18.47 -4.10
C TYR A 86 17.62 -17.87 -4.66
N MET A 87 17.68 -16.67 -5.23
CA MET A 87 16.50 -16.03 -5.81
C MET A 87 16.13 -16.70 -7.13
N SER A 88 14.85 -17.06 -7.31
CA SER A 88 14.38 -17.64 -8.56
C SER A 88 14.47 -16.64 -9.71
N THR A 89 14.66 -17.17 -10.92
CA THR A 89 14.68 -16.34 -12.15
C THR A 89 13.37 -15.59 -12.37
N ASP A 90 12.23 -16.18 -12.02
CA ASP A 90 10.93 -15.53 -12.14
C ASP A 90 10.83 -14.33 -11.17
N CYS A 91 11.29 -14.47 -9.92
CA CYS A 91 11.35 -13.36 -8.96
C CYS A 91 12.32 -12.26 -9.43
N GLU A 92 13.49 -12.63 -9.94
CA GLU A 92 14.44 -11.68 -10.52
C GLU A 92 13.81 -10.88 -11.68
N ASN A 93 13.10 -11.57 -12.58
CA ASN A 93 12.41 -10.94 -13.70
C ASN A 93 11.33 -9.98 -13.24
N LEU A 94 10.58 -10.32 -12.19
CA LEU A 94 9.60 -9.42 -11.58
C LEU A 94 10.28 -8.20 -10.97
N LEU A 95 11.36 -8.37 -10.20
CA LEU A 95 12.11 -7.24 -9.62
C LEU A 95 12.63 -6.27 -10.70
N LYS A 96 13.06 -6.79 -11.85
CA LYS A 96 13.48 -5.97 -13.00
C LYS A 96 12.34 -5.15 -13.61
N LYS A 97 11.08 -5.47 -13.36
CA LYS A 97 9.93 -4.65 -13.75
C LYS A 97 9.66 -3.51 -12.76
N PHE A 98 9.94 -3.73 -11.48
CA PHE A 98 9.78 -2.73 -10.43
C PHE A 98 10.94 -1.73 -10.41
N LEU A 99 12.19 -2.21 -10.33
CA LEU A 99 13.38 -1.40 -10.07
C LEU A 99 14.01 -0.87 -11.36
N VAL A 100 13.19 -0.17 -12.15
CA VAL A 100 13.61 0.50 -13.39
C VAL A 100 13.89 1.97 -13.09
N LEU A 101 15.09 2.46 -13.44
CA LEU A 101 15.50 3.84 -13.17
C LEU A 101 14.61 4.87 -13.87
N ASN A 102 14.22 4.60 -15.11
CA ASN A 102 13.33 5.50 -15.86
C ASN A 102 11.87 5.22 -15.47
N PRO A 103 11.16 6.15 -14.79
CA PRO A 103 9.79 5.94 -14.35
C PRO A 103 8.82 5.61 -15.49
N THR A 104 8.99 6.19 -16.68
CA THR A 104 8.11 5.93 -17.84
C THR A 104 8.25 4.52 -18.43
N ARG A 105 9.34 3.82 -18.10
CA ARG A 105 9.58 2.41 -18.49
C ARG A 105 9.31 1.43 -17.37
N ARG A 106 9.03 1.91 -16.17
CA ARG A 106 8.65 1.09 -15.02
C ARG A 106 7.29 0.48 -15.27
N ALA A 107 7.11 -0.81 -14.96
CA ALA A 107 5.83 -1.49 -15.17
C ALA A 107 4.71 -0.84 -14.34
N SER A 108 3.49 -0.82 -14.87
CA SER A 108 2.32 -0.45 -14.08
C SER A 108 1.93 -1.56 -13.11
N LEU A 109 1.13 -1.24 -12.09
CA LEU A 109 0.60 -2.24 -11.15
C LEU A 109 -0.22 -3.32 -11.85
N GLU A 110 -0.96 -2.97 -12.90
CA GLU A 110 -1.71 -3.94 -13.71
C GLU A 110 -0.81 -4.98 -14.39
N VAL A 111 0.34 -4.55 -14.91
CA VAL A 111 1.33 -5.45 -15.52
C VAL A 111 1.96 -6.35 -14.47
N ILE A 112 2.22 -5.81 -13.28
CA ILE A 112 2.79 -6.54 -12.15
C ILE A 112 1.82 -7.58 -11.62
N MET A 113 0.55 -7.24 -11.46
CA MET A 113 -0.50 -8.16 -10.99
C MET A 113 -0.67 -9.37 -11.90
N LYS A 114 -0.38 -9.23 -13.21
CA LYS A 114 -0.42 -10.31 -14.21
C LYS A 114 0.89 -11.07 -14.34
N ASP A 115 1.91 -10.73 -13.56
CA ASP A 115 3.20 -11.41 -13.63
C ASP A 115 3.10 -12.86 -13.15
N LYS A 116 3.85 -13.76 -13.81
CA LYS A 116 3.88 -15.19 -13.48
C LYS A 116 4.23 -15.46 -12.03
N TRP A 117 5.23 -14.74 -11.48
CA TRP A 117 5.66 -14.94 -10.10
C TRP A 117 4.58 -14.52 -9.10
N MET A 118 3.84 -13.43 -9.40
CA MET A 118 2.72 -12.97 -8.58
C MET A 118 1.55 -13.94 -8.52
N ASN A 119 1.34 -14.71 -9.59
CA ASN A 119 0.23 -15.66 -9.71
C ASN A 119 0.63 -17.12 -9.45
N MET A 120 1.88 -17.35 -9.06
CA MET A 120 2.36 -18.69 -8.73
C MET A 120 1.56 -19.30 -7.56
N GLY A 121 0.95 -20.46 -7.78
CA GLY A 121 0.06 -21.11 -6.82
C GLY A 121 -1.40 -20.65 -6.88
N TYR A 122 -1.74 -19.79 -7.83
CA TYR A 122 -3.10 -19.31 -8.08
C TYR A 122 -3.53 -19.54 -9.53
N GLU A 123 -2.92 -20.54 -10.20
CA GLU A 123 -3.17 -20.83 -11.62
C GLU A 123 -4.61 -21.28 -11.89
N GLU A 124 -5.27 -21.90 -10.90
CA GLU A 124 -6.66 -22.35 -10.99
C GLU A 124 -7.66 -21.33 -10.42
N ASP A 125 -7.20 -20.41 -9.57
CA ASP A 125 -8.04 -19.36 -8.94
C ASP A 125 -7.35 -18.01 -9.10
N GLU A 126 -7.52 -17.40 -10.25
CA GLU A 126 -6.90 -16.12 -10.61
C GLU A 126 -7.16 -15.04 -9.54
N LEU A 127 -6.08 -14.34 -9.15
CA LEU A 127 -6.16 -13.23 -8.21
C LEU A 127 -7.06 -12.12 -8.78
N LYS A 128 -8.24 -11.97 -8.19
CA LYS A 128 -9.23 -10.97 -8.59
C LYS A 128 -9.04 -9.67 -7.81
N PRO A 129 -9.32 -8.52 -8.43
CA PRO A 129 -9.40 -7.26 -7.70
C PRO A 129 -10.39 -7.37 -6.53
N TYR A 130 -10.04 -6.76 -5.39
CA TYR A 130 -10.95 -6.67 -4.27
C TYR A 130 -12.18 -5.84 -4.67
N ILE A 131 -13.35 -6.41 -4.46
CA ILE A 131 -14.63 -5.70 -4.62
C ILE A 131 -15.14 -5.37 -3.23
N GLU A 132 -15.23 -4.08 -2.94
CA GLU A 132 -15.75 -3.62 -1.65
C GLU A 132 -17.22 -4.02 -1.51
N PRO A 133 -17.62 -4.68 -0.41
CA PRO A 133 -19.01 -5.03 -0.17
C PRO A 133 -19.88 -3.77 -0.12
N VAL A 134 -21.05 -3.85 -0.79
CA VAL A 134 -22.03 -2.77 -0.70
C VAL A 134 -22.46 -2.59 0.75
N GLN A 135 -22.29 -1.37 1.27
CA GLN A 135 -22.69 -1.04 2.62
C GLN A 135 -24.20 -0.87 2.72
N ASP A 136 -24.81 -1.47 3.72
CA ASP A 136 -26.18 -1.19 4.10
C ASP A 136 -26.23 0.02 5.02
N TRP A 137 -26.64 1.16 4.49
CA TRP A 137 -26.73 2.43 5.22
C TRP A 137 -28.06 2.61 5.97
N ALA A 138 -28.99 1.62 5.89
CA ALA A 138 -30.31 1.66 6.48
C ALA A 138 -30.53 0.59 7.56
N ASP A 139 -29.47 -0.02 8.09
CA ASP A 139 -29.58 -1.03 9.14
C ASP A 139 -30.12 -0.41 10.43
N ALA A 140 -31.43 -0.70 10.68
CA ALA A 140 -32.16 -0.16 11.83
C ALA A 140 -31.51 -0.49 13.19
N LYS A 141 -30.89 -1.67 13.31
CA LYS A 141 -30.24 -2.07 14.57
C LYS A 141 -29.02 -1.23 14.87
N ARG A 142 -28.18 -0.97 13.85
CA ARG A 142 -27.01 -0.10 14.00
C ARG A 142 -27.43 1.33 14.32
N ILE A 143 -28.46 1.83 13.66
CA ILE A 143 -29.01 3.18 13.91
C ILE A 143 -29.53 3.28 15.35
N GLU A 144 -30.27 2.29 15.83
CA GLU A 144 -30.76 2.24 17.22
C GLU A 144 -29.61 2.26 18.23
N ILE A 145 -28.55 1.47 17.99
CA ILE A 145 -27.37 1.46 18.85
C ILE A 145 -26.72 2.84 18.89
N LEU A 146 -26.53 3.51 17.73
CA LEU A 146 -25.98 4.85 17.67
C LEU A 146 -26.82 5.87 18.46
N GLN A 147 -28.15 5.74 18.41
CA GLN A 147 -29.05 6.57 19.21
C GLN A 147 -28.85 6.32 20.72
N THR A 148 -28.67 5.07 21.15
CA THR A 148 -28.34 4.78 22.56
C THR A 148 -26.96 5.32 22.97
N MET A 149 -26.03 5.47 22.02
CA MET A 149 -24.73 6.11 22.24
C MET A 149 -24.82 7.65 22.30
N GLY A 150 -26.00 8.23 22.06
CA GLY A 150 -26.25 9.68 22.19
C GLY A 150 -26.27 10.46 20.86
N TYR A 151 -26.18 9.80 19.71
CA TYR A 151 -26.32 10.46 18.42
C TYR A 151 -27.82 10.68 18.10
N ALA A 152 -28.20 11.93 17.79
CA ALA A 152 -29.56 12.22 17.32
C ALA A 152 -29.79 11.61 15.93
N ASN A 153 -31.03 11.16 15.65
CA ASN A 153 -31.36 10.51 14.36
C ASN A 153 -30.98 11.36 13.16
N SER A 154 -31.24 12.68 13.22
CA SER A 154 -30.86 13.63 12.16
C SER A 154 -29.34 13.68 11.90
N VAL A 155 -28.53 13.56 12.97
CA VAL A 155 -27.07 13.52 12.86
C VAL A 155 -26.61 12.24 12.18
N VAL A 156 -27.20 11.09 12.56
CA VAL A 156 -26.91 9.80 11.96
C VAL A 156 -27.24 9.80 10.47
N GLU A 157 -28.45 10.24 10.10
CA GLU A 157 -28.87 10.31 8.71
C GLU A 157 -28.00 11.23 7.87
N GLU A 158 -27.64 12.40 8.41
CA GLU A 158 -26.80 13.36 7.71
C GLU A 158 -25.38 12.82 7.52
N SER A 159 -24.79 12.25 8.57
CA SER A 159 -23.46 11.66 8.54
C SER A 159 -23.34 10.54 7.51
N LEU A 160 -24.32 9.61 7.48
CA LEU A 160 -24.33 8.49 6.54
C LEU A 160 -24.59 8.93 5.09
N LYS A 161 -25.56 9.85 4.86
CA LYS A 161 -25.88 10.35 3.51
C LYS A 161 -24.74 11.13 2.88
N GLN A 162 -24.05 11.98 3.67
CA GLN A 162 -22.98 12.84 3.17
C GLN A 162 -21.60 12.17 3.27
N GLN A 163 -21.53 10.95 3.82
CA GLN A 163 -20.27 10.24 4.07
C GLN A 163 -19.24 11.17 4.77
N LYS A 164 -19.65 11.75 5.91
CA LYS A 164 -18.84 12.78 6.59
C LYS A 164 -17.53 12.26 7.17
N PHE A 165 -17.32 10.95 7.22
CA PHE A 165 -16.14 10.31 7.83
C PHE A 165 -15.88 10.77 9.29
N ASP A 166 -16.96 11.17 9.99
CA ASP A 166 -16.94 11.55 11.39
C ASP A 166 -17.07 10.35 12.33
N ASP A 167 -17.09 10.60 13.64
CA ASP A 167 -17.18 9.52 14.65
C ASP A 167 -18.48 8.71 14.53
N CYS A 168 -19.57 9.35 14.12
CA CYS A 168 -20.86 8.69 13.90
C CYS A 168 -20.77 7.69 12.73
N TYR A 169 -20.19 8.12 11.61
CA TYR A 169 -19.94 7.30 10.42
C TYR A 169 -19.02 6.13 10.74
N ALA A 170 -17.90 6.39 11.43
CA ALA A 170 -16.96 5.36 11.84
C ALA A 170 -17.60 4.33 12.77
N SER A 171 -18.39 4.79 13.75
CA SER A 171 -19.12 3.90 14.68
C SER A 171 -20.11 3.02 13.95
N TYR A 172 -20.86 3.55 12.97
CA TYR A 172 -21.77 2.76 12.14
C TYR A 172 -21.06 1.64 11.40
N LEU A 173 -19.91 1.93 10.79
CA LEU A 173 -19.12 0.91 10.08
C LEU A 173 -18.58 -0.17 11.03
N LEU A 174 -18.11 0.23 12.22
CA LEU A 174 -17.58 -0.70 13.22
C LEU A 174 -18.67 -1.63 13.75
N LEU A 175 -19.88 -1.13 13.98
CA LEU A 175 -21.03 -1.94 14.39
C LEU A 175 -21.43 -3.00 13.33
N GLY A 176 -21.11 -2.74 12.06
CA GLY A 176 -21.36 -3.70 10.97
C GLY A 176 -20.32 -4.81 10.86
N ARG A 177 -19.18 -4.72 11.54
CA ARG A 177 -18.19 -5.80 11.55
C ARG A 177 -18.70 -6.98 12.36
N ARG A 178 -18.83 -8.13 11.74
CA ARG A 178 -19.18 -9.37 12.45
C ARG A 178 -18.00 -9.78 13.34
N ASN A 179 -18.28 -10.26 14.54
CA ASN A 179 -17.27 -10.82 15.46
C ASN A 179 -16.51 -12.04 14.91
N THR A 180 -16.85 -12.52 13.72
CA THR A 180 -16.12 -13.60 13.02
C THR A 180 -14.70 -13.21 12.61
N ASP A 181 -14.38 -11.91 12.54
CA ASP A 181 -13.02 -11.44 12.26
C ASP A 181 -12.11 -11.45 13.51
N VAL A 182 -12.66 -11.75 14.69
CA VAL A 182 -11.92 -11.85 15.96
C VAL A 182 -11.43 -13.27 16.26
N SER A 183 -11.83 -14.27 15.47
CA SER A 183 -11.35 -15.64 15.63
C SER A 183 -9.95 -15.79 14.99
N VAL A 184 -8.95 -15.84 15.88
CA VAL A 184 -7.60 -16.36 15.62
C VAL A 184 -6.69 -15.47 14.73
N SER A 185 -6.27 -14.35 15.29
CA SER A 185 -4.93 -13.85 14.98
C SER A 185 -4.06 -14.11 16.20
N PRO A 186 -2.96 -14.86 16.08
CA PRO A 186 -1.91 -14.80 17.10
C PRO A 186 -1.45 -13.33 17.23
N PRO A 187 -0.95 -12.92 18.41
CA PRO A 187 -0.55 -11.53 18.61
C PRO A 187 0.40 -11.14 17.49
N ALA A 188 0.03 -10.08 16.78
CA ALA A 188 0.89 -9.51 15.77
C ALA A 188 2.22 -9.17 16.44
N THR A 189 3.27 -9.84 16.01
CA THR A 189 4.63 -9.37 16.27
C THR A 189 4.70 -8.02 15.58
N VAL A 190 4.59 -6.96 16.37
CA VAL A 190 4.76 -5.59 15.91
C VAL A 190 6.21 -5.49 15.46
N CYS A 191 6.43 -5.65 14.17
CA CYS A 191 7.69 -5.26 13.57
C CYS A 191 7.71 -3.74 13.64
N HIS A 192 8.34 -3.20 14.69
CA HIS A 192 8.69 -1.79 14.72
C HIS A 192 9.64 -1.53 13.56
N MET A 193 9.13 -1.12 12.41
CA MET A 193 9.91 -0.35 11.46
C MET A 193 10.16 0.99 12.14
N LEU A 194 11.32 1.10 12.79
CA LEU A 194 11.82 2.37 13.30
C LEU A 194 11.94 3.35 12.14
N CYS A 195 11.28 4.49 12.32
CA CYS A 195 11.47 5.70 11.53
C CYS A 195 12.94 6.11 11.45
#